data_9c1d069cde84421e9b884d6da850d36e
#
_entry.id   9c1d069cde84421e9b884d6da850d36e
#
_cell.length_a   1.000
_cell.length_b   1.000
_cell.length_c   1.000
_cell.angle_alpha   90.00
_cell.angle_beta   90.00
_cell.angle_gamma   90.00
#
_symmetry.space_group_name_H-M   'P 1'
#
loop_
_entity.id
_entity.type
_entity.pdbx_description
1 polymer ?
#
loop_
_entity_poly.entity_id
_entity_poly.type
_entity_poly.pdbx_seq_one_letter_code
_entity_poly.pdbx_strand_id
1 'polypeptide(L)'
;MQTLKEEIRTRIQQVATAAFLRYGYQEVTMRDIAKKSAISVGNLYNYYKNKEDLFYSLTGTSYLYLKQLLRAVKEHGPQSGVTDTDFTKSLVRKISQLLKQHRVGFLLMIDRGQGTKYNNLKDELITVLVRHFEEELMETDTSDGSLIMRIAAKNLMYGLIEVAKNYQGDEWVDRNIERLIDYHLHGILHLSI
;
A
#
# COMPACT_ATOMS: atom_id res chain seq x y z
N MET A 1 5.35 14.24 33.11
CA MET A 1 4.03 14.53 32.50
C MET A 1 4.03 14.33 30.97
N GLN A 2 5.08 14.74 30.26
CA GLN A 2 5.20 14.53 28.81
C GLN A 2 5.30 13.05 28.43
N THR A 3 6.08 12.26 29.16
CA THR A 3 6.25 10.81 28.98
C THR A 3 4.94 10.04 29.05
N LEU A 4 4.11 10.29 30.05
CA LEU A 4 2.80 9.64 30.22
C LEU A 4 1.84 9.95 29.05
N LYS A 5 1.90 11.17 28.50
CA LYS A 5 1.08 11.56 27.34
C LYS A 5 1.49 10.79 26.09
N GLU A 6 2.77 10.59 25.87
CA GLU A 6 3.29 9.81 24.74
C GLU A 6 3.00 8.30 24.90
N GLU A 7 3.09 7.76 26.11
CA GLU A 7 2.72 6.37 26.38
C GLU A 7 1.24 6.09 26.06
N ILE A 8 0.35 7.00 26.48
CA ILE A 8 -1.08 6.90 26.16
C ILE A 8 -1.30 7.00 24.66
N ARG A 9 -0.65 7.94 23.96
CA ARG A 9 -0.74 8.10 22.51
C ARG A 9 -0.32 6.82 21.80
N THR A 10 0.83 6.25 22.16
CA THR A 10 1.36 5.01 21.59
C THR A 10 0.38 3.85 21.80
N ARG A 11 -0.18 3.72 22.99
CA ARG A 11 -1.18 2.69 23.28
C ARG A 11 -2.46 2.85 22.45
N ILE A 12 -2.96 4.09 22.29
CA ILE A 12 -4.11 4.38 21.42
C ILE A 12 -3.79 3.93 19.98
N GLN A 13 -2.63 4.30 19.46
CA GLN A 13 -2.20 3.95 18.11
C GLN A 13 -2.08 2.43 17.91
N GLN A 14 -1.50 1.72 18.85
CA GLN A 14 -1.40 0.25 18.81
C GLN A 14 -2.78 -0.42 18.80
N VAL A 15 -3.68 -0.01 19.70
CA VAL A 15 -5.04 -0.53 19.76
C VAL A 15 -5.83 -0.22 18.50
N ALA A 16 -5.75 1.03 18.00
CA ALA A 16 -6.44 1.45 16.79
C ALA A 16 -5.91 0.70 15.57
N THR A 17 -4.59 0.56 15.43
CA THR A 17 -3.97 -0.20 14.36
C THR A 17 -4.47 -1.64 14.32
N ALA A 18 -4.45 -2.34 15.46
CA ALA A 18 -4.92 -3.71 15.55
C ALA A 18 -6.42 -3.83 15.21
N ALA A 19 -7.24 -2.87 15.69
CA ALA A 19 -8.67 -2.85 15.43
C ALA A 19 -8.96 -2.60 13.94
N PHE A 20 -8.32 -1.59 13.33
CA PHE A 20 -8.53 -1.27 11.91
C PHE A 20 -8.03 -2.40 10.98
N LEU A 21 -6.88 -3.02 11.27
CA LEU A 21 -6.41 -4.17 10.49
C LEU A 21 -7.37 -5.35 10.56
N ARG A 22 -8.00 -5.58 11.71
CA ARG A 22 -8.90 -6.71 11.90
C ARG A 22 -10.29 -6.49 11.31
N TYR A 23 -10.87 -5.31 11.55
CA TYR A 23 -12.29 -5.05 11.27
C TYR A 23 -12.53 -4.04 10.14
N GLY A 24 -11.49 -3.34 9.69
CA GLY A 24 -11.62 -2.22 8.75
C GLY A 24 -12.04 -0.91 9.41
N TYR A 25 -11.87 0.20 8.66
CA TYR A 25 -12.18 1.54 9.18
C TYR A 25 -13.65 1.71 9.54
N GLN A 26 -14.58 1.22 8.73
CA GLN A 26 -16.02 1.44 8.92
C GLN A 26 -16.53 0.87 10.23
N GLU A 27 -16.15 -0.36 10.55
CA GLU A 27 -16.66 -1.12 11.69
C GLU A 27 -16.10 -0.70 13.05
N VAL A 28 -14.94 -0.03 13.07
CA VAL A 28 -14.28 0.39 14.32
C VAL A 28 -14.86 1.69 14.81
N THR A 29 -15.17 1.78 16.14
CA THR A 29 -15.65 3.01 16.78
C THR A 29 -14.61 3.61 17.72
N MET A 30 -14.67 4.94 17.95
CA MET A 30 -13.83 5.62 18.94
C MET A 30 -14.06 5.07 20.36
N ARG A 31 -15.29 4.62 20.66
CA ARG A 31 -15.63 4.02 21.95
C ARG A 31 -14.90 2.70 22.19
N ASP A 32 -14.82 1.85 21.16
CA ASP A 32 -14.10 0.57 21.25
C ASP A 32 -12.60 0.78 21.46
N ILE A 33 -12.03 1.75 20.72
CA ILE A 33 -10.62 2.12 20.87
C ILE A 33 -10.35 2.65 22.29
N ALA A 34 -11.17 3.56 22.80
CA ALA A 34 -11.01 4.10 24.15
C ALA A 34 -11.06 3.00 25.21
N LYS A 35 -12.09 2.13 25.13
CA LYS A 35 -12.25 0.98 26.06
C LYS A 35 -11.03 0.07 26.05
N LYS A 36 -10.55 -0.34 24.85
CA LYS A 36 -9.37 -1.21 24.70
C LYS A 36 -8.06 -0.52 25.09
N SER A 37 -8.00 0.81 24.99
CA SER A 37 -6.85 1.61 25.42
C SER A 37 -6.87 1.94 26.91
N ALA A 38 -7.88 1.46 27.66
CA ALA A 38 -8.08 1.74 29.10
C ALA A 38 -8.10 3.24 29.43
N ILE A 39 -8.81 4.03 28.60
CA ILE A 39 -9.04 5.46 28.81
C ILE A 39 -10.52 5.81 28.58
N SER A 40 -10.95 6.96 29.10
CA SER A 40 -12.29 7.48 28.77
C SER A 40 -12.36 7.96 27.32
N VAL A 41 -13.57 7.93 26.75
CA VAL A 41 -13.80 8.45 25.38
C VAL A 41 -13.45 9.94 25.29
N GLY A 42 -13.78 10.73 26.32
CA GLY A 42 -13.39 12.14 26.41
C GLY A 42 -11.87 12.34 26.38
N ASN A 43 -11.13 11.46 27.08
CA ASN A 43 -9.66 11.52 27.04
C ASN A 43 -9.11 11.16 25.65
N LEU A 44 -9.71 10.21 24.93
CA LEU A 44 -9.32 9.89 23.57
C LEU A 44 -9.45 11.11 22.62
N TYR A 45 -10.53 11.90 22.77
CA TYR A 45 -10.74 13.12 21.99
C TYR A 45 -9.74 14.25 22.29
N ASN A 46 -9.00 14.19 23.40
CA ASN A 46 -7.88 15.09 23.66
C ASN A 46 -6.63 14.77 22.79
N TYR A 47 -6.55 13.57 22.22
CA TYR A 47 -5.47 13.13 21.35
C TYR A 47 -5.83 13.20 19.86
N TYR A 48 -7.07 12.89 19.51
CA TYR A 48 -7.54 12.79 18.13
C TYR A 48 -8.95 13.38 18.00
N LYS A 49 -9.13 14.32 17.08
CA LYS A 49 -10.40 15.04 16.88
C LYS A 49 -11.57 14.12 16.53
N ASN A 50 -11.29 13.06 15.77
CA ASN A 50 -12.27 12.07 15.33
C ASN A 50 -11.56 10.77 14.88
N LYS A 51 -12.33 9.77 14.46
CA LYS A 51 -11.82 8.49 13.96
C LYS A 51 -10.94 8.66 12.72
N GLU A 52 -11.28 9.60 11.86
CA GLU A 52 -10.57 9.89 10.64
C GLU A 52 -9.17 10.48 10.92
N ASP A 53 -9.09 11.45 11.84
CA ASP A 53 -7.82 12.03 12.30
C ASP A 53 -6.87 10.96 12.88
N LEU A 54 -7.41 10.07 13.73
CA LEU A 54 -6.66 8.92 14.24
C LEU A 54 -6.19 8.01 13.09
N PHE A 55 -7.06 7.66 12.16
CA PHE A 55 -6.71 6.78 11.04
C PHE A 55 -5.62 7.40 10.15
N TYR A 56 -5.73 8.69 9.87
CA TYR A 56 -4.71 9.39 9.05
C TYR A 56 -3.38 9.58 9.77
N SER A 57 -3.38 9.65 11.11
CA SER A 57 -2.14 9.65 11.88
C SER A 57 -1.36 8.33 11.74
N LEU A 58 -2.06 7.22 11.51
CA LEU A 58 -1.47 5.89 11.31
C LEU A 58 -1.00 5.63 9.87
N THR A 59 -1.56 6.36 8.89
CA THR A 59 -1.32 6.11 7.47
C THR A 59 -0.48 7.18 6.79
N GLY A 60 -0.31 8.36 7.41
CA GLY A 60 0.25 9.55 6.76
C GLY A 60 1.64 9.35 6.18
N THR A 61 2.57 8.78 6.93
CA THR A 61 3.96 8.50 6.47
C THR A 61 3.98 7.51 5.31
N SER A 62 3.17 6.45 5.42
CA SER A 62 3.05 5.43 4.38
C SER A 62 2.43 5.99 3.10
N TYR A 63 1.47 6.89 3.22
CA TYR A 63 0.86 7.58 2.08
C TYR A 63 1.85 8.50 1.37
N LEU A 64 2.66 9.26 2.11
CA LEU A 64 3.71 10.10 1.53
C LEU A 64 4.73 9.26 0.77
N TYR A 65 5.18 8.14 1.35
CA TYR A 65 6.09 7.22 0.68
C TYR A 65 5.50 6.64 -0.60
N LEU A 66 4.24 6.19 -0.55
CA LEU A 66 3.53 5.67 -1.73
C LEU A 66 3.42 6.73 -2.84
N LYS A 67 3.12 7.98 -2.49
CA LYS A 67 3.10 9.08 -3.46
C LYS A 67 4.45 9.33 -4.12
N GLN A 68 5.55 9.25 -3.37
CA GLN A 68 6.91 9.37 -3.93
C GLN A 68 7.23 8.21 -4.88
N LEU A 69 6.82 6.98 -4.52
CA LEU A 69 6.97 5.81 -5.38
C LEU A 69 6.20 5.97 -6.71
N LEU A 70 4.94 6.39 -6.64
CA LEU A 70 4.12 6.65 -7.82
C LEU A 70 4.67 7.76 -8.72
N ARG A 71 5.21 8.81 -8.10
CA ARG A 71 5.87 9.88 -8.83
C ARG A 71 7.09 9.37 -9.58
N ALA A 72 7.93 8.56 -8.95
CA ALA A 72 9.10 7.97 -9.59
C ALA A 72 8.73 7.06 -10.79
N VAL A 73 7.63 6.30 -10.69
CA VAL A 73 7.11 5.49 -11.82
C VAL A 73 6.65 6.38 -12.96
N LYS A 74 5.93 7.49 -12.67
CA LYS A 74 5.44 8.41 -13.72
C LYS A 74 6.55 9.20 -14.41
N GLU A 75 7.59 9.60 -13.66
CA GLU A 75 8.71 10.39 -14.19
C GLU A 75 9.67 9.57 -15.05
N HIS A 76 9.64 8.24 -14.90
CA HIS A 76 10.51 7.33 -15.64
C HIS A 76 9.95 6.94 -17.00
N GLY A 77 8.95 7.55 -17.53
CA GLY A 77 8.29 7.41 -18.82
C GLY A 77 8.79 6.32 -19.80
N PRO A 78 8.09 6.05 -20.88
CA PRO A 78 8.31 4.91 -21.77
C PRO A 78 9.65 4.89 -22.53
N GLN A 79 10.55 5.84 -22.30
CA GLN A 79 11.82 5.92 -23.01
C GLN A 79 12.87 4.88 -22.61
N SER A 80 12.67 4.20 -21.48
CA SER A 80 13.67 3.25 -20.92
C SER A 80 13.34 1.78 -21.18
N GLY A 81 12.10 1.43 -21.51
CA GLY A 81 11.62 0.05 -21.75
C GLY A 81 11.66 -0.86 -20.50
N VAL A 82 10.88 -1.93 -20.50
CA VAL A 82 10.89 -3.02 -19.49
C VAL A 82 12.30 -3.64 -19.35
N THR A 83 13.17 -3.39 -20.30
CA THR A 83 14.57 -3.83 -20.35
C THR A 83 15.52 -2.96 -19.50
N ASP A 84 15.08 -1.83 -18.93
CA ASP A 84 15.92 -1.04 -18.02
C ASP A 84 16.04 -1.77 -16.66
N THR A 85 17.05 -2.62 -16.60
CA THR A 85 17.36 -3.40 -15.40
C THR A 85 17.66 -2.55 -14.19
N ASP A 86 18.15 -1.33 -14.34
CA ASP A 86 18.48 -0.44 -13.22
C ASP A 86 17.23 0.23 -12.66
N PHE A 87 16.28 0.63 -13.51
CA PHE A 87 14.98 1.10 -13.06
C PHE A 87 14.20 0.00 -12.35
N THR A 88 14.11 -1.20 -12.94
CA THR A 88 13.45 -2.36 -12.33
C THR A 88 14.03 -2.69 -10.97
N LYS A 89 15.35 -2.75 -10.82
CA LYS A 89 16.02 -2.97 -9.52
C LYS A 89 15.72 -1.85 -8.52
N SER A 90 15.64 -0.60 -8.99
CA SER A 90 15.26 0.53 -8.15
C SER A 90 13.82 0.41 -7.66
N LEU A 91 12.90 0.02 -8.54
CA LEU A 91 11.48 -0.19 -8.22
C LEU A 91 11.30 -1.34 -7.22
N VAL A 92 11.96 -2.49 -7.45
CA VAL A 92 11.97 -3.62 -6.50
C VAL A 92 12.41 -3.16 -5.12
N ARG A 93 13.52 -2.43 -5.01
CA ARG A 93 14.02 -1.90 -3.73
C ARG A 93 13.02 -0.98 -3.04
N LYS A 94 12.39 -0.05 -3.79
CA LYS A 94 11.39 0.88 -3.24
C LYS A 94 10.12 0.17 -2.78
N ILE A 95 9.65 -0.83 -3.53
CA ILE A 95 8.49 -1.65 -3.13
C ILE A 95 8.83 -2.49 -1.90
N SER A 96 10.01 -3.13 -1.87
CA SER A 96 10.48 -3.84 -0.68
C SER A 96 10.52 -2.92 0.54
N GLN A 97 11.06 -1.71 0.40
CA GLN A 97 11.10 -0.72 1.48
C GLN A 97 9.70 -0.30 1.94
N LEU A 98 8.74 -0.11 1.02
CA LEU A 98 7.33 0.13 1.36
C LEU A 98 6.79 -0.97 2.27
N LEU A 99 7.02 -2.24 1.92
CA LEU A 99 6.51 -3.37 2.68
C LEU A 99 7.31 -3.69 3.95
N LYS A 100 8.56 -3.28 4.07
CA LYS A 100 9.34 -3.39 5.31
C LYS A 100 8.97 -2.30 6.32
N GLN A 101 8.99 -1.05 5.89
CA GLN A 101 8.89 0.11 6.79
C GLN A 101 7.48 0.69 6.90
N HIS A 102 6.66 0.53 5.86
CA HIS A 102 5.33 1.15 5.74
C HIS A 102 4.20 0.13 5.59
N ARG A 103 4.46 -1.16 5.85
CA ARG A 103 3.54 -2.28 5.66
C ARG A 103 2.17 -2.06 6.28
N VAL A 104 2.15 -1.68 7.55
CA VAL A 104 0.90 -1.48 8.30
C VAL A 104 0.06 -0.37 7.68
N GLY A 105 0.67 0.77 7.41
CA GLY A 105 -0.03 1.89 6.76
C GLY A 105 -0.48 1.54 5.34
N PHE A 106 0.32 0.80 4.59
CA PHE A 106 -0.05 0.29 3.27
C PHE A 106 -1.31 -0.59 3.35
N LEU A 107 -1.33 -1.60 4.23
CA LEU A 107 -2.51 -2.47 4.43
C LEU A 107 -3.75 -1.70 4.90
N LEU A 108 -3.58 -0.73 5.81
CA LEU A 108 -4.68 0.12 6.26
C LEU A 108 -5.30 0.91 5.10
N MET A 109 -4.48 1.50 4.24
CA MET A 109 -4.96 2.30 3.11
C MET A 109 -5.60 1.44 2.01
N ILE A 110 -4.94 0.33 1.62
CA ILE A 110 -5.32 -0.43 0.42
C ILE A 110 -6.41 -1.46 0.70
N ASP A 111 -6.39 -2.06 1.88
CA ASP A 111 -7.28 -3.21 2.22
C ASP A 111 -8.33 -2.86 3.29
N ARG A 112 -8.11 -1.83 4.09
CA ARG A 112 -8.92 -1.50 5.27
C ARG A 112 -9.47 -0.06 5.28
N GLY A 113 -9.17 0.73 4.25
CA GLY A 113 -9.50 2.15 4.18
C GLY A 113 -10.85 2.49 3.58
N GLN A 114 -11.76 1.53 3.41
CA GLN A 114 -13.09 1.78 2.87
C GLN A 114 -13.86 2.80 3.72
N GLY A 115 -14.48 3.78 3.08
CA GLY A 115 -15.15 4.90 3.76
C GLY A 115 -14.23 6.04 4.18
N THR A 116 -12.96 6.03 3.76
CA THR A 116 -12.00 7.14 3.92
C THR A 116 -11.61 7.72 2.56
N LYS A 117 -10.73 8.73 2.54
CA LYS A 117 -10.13 9.24 1.28
C LYS A 117 -9.36 8.18 0.50
N TYR A 118 -9.06 7.03 1.08
CA TYR A 118 -8.36 5.90 0.43
C TYR A 118 -9.32 4.88 -0.20
N ASN A 119 -10.63 5.14 -0.19
CA ASN A 119 -11.65 4.20 -0.67
C ASN A 119 -11.35 3.63 -2.06
N ASN A 120 -10.87 4.45 -2.97
CA ASN A 120 -10.57 4.09 -4.35
C ASN A 120 -9.06 3.90 -4.63
N LEU A 121 -8.20 4.03 -3.62
CA LEU A 121 -6.75 4.07 -3.80
C LEU A 121 -6.22 2.79 -4.47
N LYS A 122 -6.76 1.62 -4.14
CA LYS A 122 -6.37 0.35 -4.78
C LYS A 122 -6.65 0.36 -6.28
N ASP A 123 -7.82 0.81 -6.68
CA ASP A 123 -8.22 0.85 -8.10
C ASP A 123 -7.44 1.93 -8.86
N GLU A 124 -7.13 3.04 -8.22
CA GLU A 124 -6.24 4.07 -8.78
C GLU A 124 -4.84 3.52 -9.04
N LEU A 125 -4.29 2.74 -8.10
CA LEU A 125 -2.98 2.10 -8.27
C LEU A 125 -2.99 1.05 -9.38
N ILE A 126 -4.04 0.24 -9.46
CA ILE A 126 -4.22 -0.72 -10.56
C ILE A 126 -4.26 0.02 -11.90
N THR A 127 -4.98 1.13 -11.99
CA THR A 127 -5.04 1.95 -13.22
C THR A 127 -3.66 2.49 -13.62
N VAL A 128 -2.85 2.92 -12.65
CA VAL A 128 -1.46 3.36 -12.92
C VAL A 128 -0.61 2.21 -13.45
N LEU A 129 -0.74 1.01 -12.86
CA LEU A 129 -0.02 -0.18 -13.31
C LEU A 129 -0.44 -0.62 -14.72
N VAL A 130 -1.75 -0.60 -15.03
CA VAL A 130 -2.25 -0.92 -16.39
C VAL A 130 -1.61 0.00 -17.41
N ARG A 131 -1.66 1.31 -17.17
CA ARG A 131 -1.05 2.29 -18.09
C ARG A 131 0.45 2.04 -18.27
N HIS A 132 1.16 1.77 -17.17
CA HIS A 132 2.60 1.48 -17.24
C HIS A 132 2.87 0.23 -18.09
N PHE A 133 2.09 -0.83 -17.94
CA PHE A 133 2.24 -2.04 -18.74
C PHE A 133 1.90 -1.82 -20.21
N GLU A 134 0.86 -1.04 -20.53
CA GLU A 134 0.49 -0.67 -21.91
C GLU A 134 1.58 0.17 -22.59
N GLU A 135 2.13 1.15 -21.88
CA GLU A 135 3.21 2.02 -22.38
C GLU A 135 4.52 1.23 -22.67
N GLU A 136 4.84 0.23 -21.84
CA GLU A 136 6.04 -0.59 -21.96
C GLU A 136 5.97 -1.57 -23.14
N LEU A 137 4.79 -2.07 -23.48
CA LEU A 137 4.64 -3.08 -24.54
C LEU A 137 4.45 -2.49 -25.93
N MET A 138 4.31 -1.15 -26.07
CA MET A 138 3.98 -0.48 -27.34
C MET A 138 2.76 -1.09 -28.08
N GLU A 139 1.94 -1.88 -27.41
CA GLU A 139 0.74 -2.47 -27.98
C GLU A 139 -0.45 -1.53 -27.83
N THR A 140 -0.75 -0.84 -28.91
CA THR A 140 -1.75 0.23 -28.89
C THR A 140 -3.13 -0.17 -29.42
N ASP A 141 -3.43 -1.40 -29.83
CA ASP A 141 -4.72 -1.57 -30.52
C ASP A 141 -5.40 -2.94 -30.56
N THR A 142 -5.41 -3.70 -29.47
CA THR A 142 -6.43 -4.76 -29.38
C THR A 142 -7.20 -4.66 -28.04
N SER A 143 -8.53 -4.74 -28.09
CA SER A 143 -9.40 -4.83 -26.90
C SER A 143 -8.98 -5.94 -25.94
N ASP A 144 -8.37 -6.99 -26.45
CA ASP A 144 -7.88 -8.15 -25.73
C ASP A 144 -6.57 -7.85 -24.97
N GLY A 145 -5.64 -7.05 -25.54
CA GLY A 145 -4.40 -6.62 -24.87
C GLY A 145 -4.70 -5.83 -23.59
N SER A 146 -5.62 -4.87 -23.65
CA SER A 146 -6.05 -4.08 -22.47
C SER A 146 -6.65 -4.95 -21.34
N LEU A 147 -7.37 -6.04 -21.66
CA LEU A 147 -7.88 -6.97 -20.66
C LEU A 147 -6.75 -7.71 -19.95
N ILE A 148 -5.78 -8.22 -20.67
CA ILE A 148 -4.64 -8.95 -20.11
C ILE A 148 -3.78 -8.03 -19.23
N MET A 149 -3.50 -6.79 -19.65
CA MET A 149 -2.76 -5.81 -18.85
C MET A 149 -3.49 -5.49 -17.55
N ARG A 150 -4.82 -5.39 -17.58
CA ARG A 150 -5.64 -5.20 -16.39
C ARG A 150 -5.59 -6.40 -15.44
N ILE A 151 -5.59 -7.61 -15.98
CA ILE A 151 -5.45 -8.85 -15.21
C ILE A 151 -4.05 -8.89 -14.57
N ALA A 152 -2.99 -8.64 -15.32
CA ALA A 152 -1.62 -8.61 -14.81
C ALA A 152 -1.44 -7.55 -13.70
N ALA A 153 -1.95 -6.34 -13.91
CA ALA A 153 -1.90 -5.27 -12.90
C ALA A 153 -2.64 -5.64 -11.60
N LYS A 154 -3.82 -6.26 -11.71
CA LYS A 154 -4.56 -6.78 -10.55
C LYS A 154 -3.77 -7.87 -9.84
N ASN A 155 -3.23 -8.84 -10.58
CA ASN A 155 -2.45 -9.94 -10.01
C ASN A 155 -1.22 -9.41 -9.27
N LEU A 156 -0.49 -8.44 -9.83
CA LEU A 156 0.62 -7.80 -9.14
C LEU A 156 0.16 -7.09 -7.86
N MET A 157 -0.91 -6.29 -7.93
CA MET A 157 -1.44 -5.58 -6.75
C MET A 157 -1.86 -6.54 -5.64
N TYR A 158 -2.59 -7.61 -5.97
CA TYR A 158 -2.98 -8.62 -4.98
C TYR A 158 -1.78 -9.40 -4.45
N GLY A 159 -0.78 -9.70 -5.28
CA GLY A 159 0.49 -10.29 -4.85
C GLY A 159 1.21 -9.42 -3.80
N LEU A 160 1.29 -8.11 -4.03
CA LEU A 160 1.87 -7.16 -3.06
C LEU A 160 1.11 -7.14 -1.73
N ILE A 161 -0.23 -7.17 -1.78
CA ILE A 161 -1.07 -7.23 -0.58
C ILE A 161 -0.83 -8.55 0.18
N GLU A 162 -0.73 -9.67 -0.50
CA GLU A 162 -0.47 -10.97 0.13
C GLU A 162 0.94 -11.04 0.74
N VAL A 163 1.96 -10.51 0.08
CA VAL A 163 3.31 -10.37 0.68
C VAL A 163 3.24 -9.51 1.94
N ALA A 164 2.50 -8.39 1.91
CA ALA A 164 2.33 -7.53 3.07
C ALA A 164 1.60 -8.22 4.23
N LYS A 165 0.58 -9.03 3.96
CA LYS A 165 -0.18 -9.79 4.98
C LYS A 165 0.65 -10.89 5.63
N ASN A 166 1.48 -11.57 4.86
CA ASN A 166 2.23 -12.74 5.29
C ASN A 166 3.69 -12.45 5.67
N TYR A 167 3.99 -11.23 6.08
CA TYR A 167 5.33 -10.77 6.42
C TYR A 167 6.05 -11.70 7.42
N GLN A 168 7.26 -12.16 7.06
CA GLN A 168 8.10 -13.06 7.85
C GLN A 168 9.53 -12.50 8.07
N GLY A 169 9.71 -11.20 7.89
CA GLY A 169 10.99 -10.51 8.05
C GLY A 169 11.47 -9.87 6.75
N ASP A 170 12.47 -9.01 6.87
CA ASP A 170 12.93 -8.15 5.78
C ASP A 170 13.50 -8.91 4.60
N GLU A 171 14.37 -9.90 4.85
CA GLU A 171 14.94 -10.73 3.79
C GLU A 171 13.88 -11.56 3.06
N TRP A 172 12.84 -12.01 3.79
CA TRP A 172 11.73 -12.73 3.19
C TRP A 172 10.93 -11.81 2.23
N VAL A 173 10.71 -10.55 2.62
CA VAL A 173 10.08 -9.54 1.75
C VAL A 173 10.91 -9.32 0.51
N ASP A 174 12.22 -9.08 0.63
CA ASP A 174 13.10 -8.84 -0.52
C ASP A 174 13.00 -9.98 -1.54
N ARG A 175 13.17 -11.23 -1.09
CA ARG A 175 13.10 -12.41 -1.97
C ARG A 175 11.72 -12.57 -2.65
N ASN A 176 10.63 -12.31 -1.93
CA ASN A 176 9.28 -12.48 -2.49
C ASN A 176 8.88 -11.34 -3.41
N ILE A 177 9.31 -10.11 -3.15
CA ILE A 177 9.07 -8.98 -4.05
C ILE A 177 9.88 -9.13 -5.34
N GLU A 178 11.15 -9.51 -5.25
CA GLU A 178 11.97 -9.78 -6.43
C GLU A 178 11.33 -10.84 -7.31
N ARG A 179 10.94 -12.00 -6.76
CA ARG A 179 10.28 -13.09 -7.50
C ARG A 179 8.93 -12.67 -8.08
N LEU A 180 8.14 -11.91 -7.33
CA LEU A 180 6.83 -11.44 -7.79
C LEU A 180 6.96 -10.50 -8.99
N ILE A 181 7.90 -9.56 -8.93
CA ILE A 181 8.15 -8.61 -10.01
C ILE A 181 8.74 -9.34 -11.23
N ASP A 182 9.72 -10.21 -11.01
CA ASP A 182 10.34 -11.02 -12.06
C ASP A 182 9.31 -11.86 -12.82
N TYR A 183 8.43 -12.55 -12.09
CA TYR A 183 7.32 -13.32 -12.66
C TYR A 183 6.42 -12.45 -13.55
N HIS A 184 6.05 -11.23 -13.10
CA HIS A 184 5.18 -10.35 -13.89
C HIS A 184 5.91 -9.78 -15.11
N LEU A 185 7.16 -9.38 -14.98
CA LEU A 185 7.96 -8.85 -16.10
C LEU A 185 8.14 -9.90 -17.20
N HIS A 186 8.56 -11.11 -16.86
CA HIS A 186 8.71 -12.20 -17.82
C HIS A 186 7.36 -12.57 -18.46
N GLY A 187 6.28 -12.67 -17.65
CA GLY A 187 4.95 -12.96 -18.16
C GLY A 187 4.48 -11.91 -19.17
N ILE A 188 4.66 -10.63 -18.88
CA ILE A 188 4.25 -9.53 -19.75
C ILE A 188 5.07 -9.52 -21.03
N LEU A 189 6.41 -9.69 -20.96
CA LEU A 189 7.29 -9.74 -22.14
C LEU A 189 6.94 -10.88 -23.10
N HIS A 190 6.46 -12.01 -22.60
CA HIS A 190 6.03 -13.13 -23.44
C HIS A 190 4.64 -12.95 -24.08
N LEU A 191 3.88 -11.93 -23.68
CA LEU A 191 2.60 -11.59 -24.31
C LEU A 191 2.77 -10.74 -25.57
N SER A 192 3.97 -10.21 -25.80
CA SER A 192 4.31 -9.33 -26.96
C SER A 192 4.70 -10.09 -28.22
N ILE A 193 4.24 -11.35 -28.41
CA ILE A 193 4.55 -12.19 -29.58
C ILE A 193 3.33 -12.34 -30.48
#